data_288fb2ba36b775c7aa97e31a6960773b
#
_entry.id   288fb2ba36b775c7aa97e31a6960773b
#
_cell.length_a   1.000
_cell.length_b   1.000
_cell.length_c   1.000
_cell.angle_alpha   90.00
_cell.angle_beta   90.00
_cell.angle_gamma   90.00
#
_symmetry.space_group_name_H-M   'P 1'
#
loop_
_entity.id
_entity.type
_entity.pdbx_description
1 polymer ?
#
loop_
_entity_poly.entity_id
_entity_poly.type
_entity_poly.pdbx_seq_one_letter_code
_entity_poly.pdbx_strand_id
1 'polypeptide(L)'
;TEYDQVKGYYTTAKDNAERKHVLNSLGSIGDDKLKLATMEWTTSGEIKLQDFFYAMGSVGRSSKRGKEIAWQYLQDNFDKIKGMLASASPSLMSAVVVMCAGGFSTTEKADEIDAFFKDHPLPNSSRRIEQLTENMRANGKFLATLQGSDLSTAAFWTSL
;
A
#
# COMPACT_ATOMS: atom_id res chain seq x y z
N THR A 1 -4.62 16.39 -18.99
CA THR A 1 -4.25 14.97 -19.25
C THR A 1 -5.41 14.03 -18.90
N GLU A 2 -5.38 12.77 -19.36
CA GLU A 2 -6.37 11.73 -18.97
C GLU A 2 -6.39 11.54 -17.45
N TYR A 3 -5.22 11.61 -16.80
CA TYR A 3 -5.10 11.57 -15.34
C TYR A 3 -5.93 12.67 -14.67
N ASP A 4 -5.82 13.91 -15.14
CA ASP A 4 -6.55 15.06 -14.57
C ASP A 4 -8.06 14.94 -14.81
N GLN A 5 -8.47 14.38 -15.94
CA GLN A 5 -9.89 14.13 -16.22
C GLN A 5 -10.47 13.10 -15.25
N VAL A 6 -9.77 11.97 -15.03
CA VAL A 6 -10.19 10.93 -14.07
C VAL A 6 -10.18 11.50 -12.64
N LYS A 7 -9.15 12.26 -12.27
CA LYS A 7 -9.09 12.94 -10.96
C LYS A 7 -10.27 13.90 -10.77
N GLY A 8 -10.58 14.70 -11.78
CA GLY A 8 -11.71 15.63 -11.75
C GLY A 8 -13.06 14.95 -11.56
N TYR A 9 -13.20 13.72 -12.05
CA TYR A 9 -14.43 12.94 -11.89
C TYR A 9 -14.71 12.58 -10.42
N TYR A 10 -13.72 12.53 -9.55
CA TYR A 10 -13.92 12.30 -8.10
C TYR A 10 -14.88 13.31 -7.47
N THR A 11 -14.80 14.58 -7.87
CA THR A 11 -15.64 15.67 -7.33
C THR A 11 -17.05 15.65 -7.87
N THR A 12 -17.24 15.16 -9.09
CA THR A 12 -18.52 15.11 -9.80
C THR A 12 -19.22 13.76 -9.67
N ALA A 13 -18.55 12.76 -9.10
CA ALA A 13 -19.06 11.41 -8.90
C ALA A 13 -20.37 11.42 -8.09
N LYS A 14 -21.36 10.71 -8.57
CA LYS A 14 -22.72 10.69 -8.00
C LYS A 14 -22.79 9.99 -6.66
N ASP A 15 -21.98 8.95 -6.49
CA ASP A 15 -21.97 8.12 -5.29
C ASP A 15 -20.56 7.71 -4.84
N ASN A 16 -20.50 7.01 -3.71
CA ASN A 16 -19.23 6.54 -3.15
C ASN A 16 -18.59 5.41 -3.95
N ALA A 17 -19.33 4.62 -4.70
CA ALA A 17 -18.76 3.55 -5.51
C ALA A 17 -17.97 4.15 -6.68
N GLU A 18 -18.52 5.16 -7.36
CA GLU A 18 -17.82 5.89 -8.41
C GLU A 18 -16.54 6.55 -7.90
N ARG A 19 -16.57 7.19 -6.70
CA ARG A 19 -15.38 7.76 -6.08
C ARG A 19 -14.29 6.73 -5.83
N LYS A 20 -14.67 5.55 -5.31
CA LYS A 20 -13.72 4.45 -5.08
C LYS A 20 -13.13 3.93 -6.40
N HIS A 21 -13.92 3.86 -7.47
CA HIS A 21 -13.42 3.49 -8.80
C HIS A 21 -12.37 4.49 -9.29
N VAL A 22 -12.60 5.80 -9.14
CA VAL A 22 -11.60 6.83 -9.46
C VAL A 22 -10.30 6.60 -8.69
N LEU A 23 -10.37 6.45 -7.36
CA LEU A 23 -9.21 6.26 -6.51
C LEU A 23 -8.41 4.99 -6.87
N ASN A 24 -9.11 3.88 -7.14
CA ASN A 24 -8.48 2.64 -7.56
C ASN A 24 -7.86 2.75 -8.96
N SER A 25 -8.50 3.43 -9.90
CA SER A 25 -7.99 3.62 -11.26
C SER A 25 -6.71 4.45 -11.25
N LEU A 26 -6.69 5.57 -10.53
CA LEU A 26 -5.53 6.46 -10.45
C LEU A 26 -4.33 5.78 -9.77
N GLY A 27 -4.56 4.97 -8.75
CA GLY A 27 -3.48 4.22 -8.10
C GLY A 27 -2.91 3.10 -8.97
N SER A 28 -3.68 2.58 -9.93
CA SER A 28 -3.26 1.49 -10.83
C SER A 28 -2.50 1.96 -12.07
N ILE A 29 -2.30 3.26 -12.25
CA ILE A 29 -1.59 3.82 -13.40
C ILE A 29 -0.15 3.29 -13.50
N GLY A 30 0.37 3.17 -14.75
CA GLY A 30 1.72 2.63 -14.98
C GLY A 30 2.86 3.58 -14.61
N ASP A 31 2.63 4.88 -14.71
CA ASP A 31 3.64 5.92 -14.49
C ASP A 31 3.90 6.16 -12.99
N ASP A 32 5.17 6.09 -12.59
CA ASP A 32 5.58 6.24 -11.18
C ASP A 32 5.38 7.65 -10.64
N LYS A 33 5.51 8.68 -11.49
CA LYS A 33 5.27 10.08 -11.08
C LYS A 33 3.79 10.31 -10.81
N LEU A 34 2.92 9.71 -11.63
CA LEU A 34 1.48 9.81 -11.42
C LEU A 34 1.00 8.98 -10.23
N LYS A 35 1.68 7.85 -9.91
CA LYS A 35 1.46 7.13 -8.65
C LYS A 35 1.77 8.01 -7.45
N LEU A 36 2.94 8.67 -7.47
CA LEU A 36 3.32 9.59 -6.39
C LEU A 36 2.34 10.76 -6.28
N ALA A 37 1.97 11.37 -7.40
CA ALA A 37 0.95 12.43 -7.43
C ALA A 37 -0.39 11.98 -6.86
N THR A 38 -0.77 10.70 -7.06
CA THR A 38 -1.97 10.11 -6.45
C THR A 38 -1.84 10.01 -4.94
N MET A 39 -0.66 9.60 -4.42
CA MET A 39 -0.40 9.58 -2.97
C MET A 39 -0.47 10.98 -2.36
N GLU A 40 0.15 11.97 -3.00
CA GLU A 40 0.11 13.38 -2.60
C GLU A 40 -1.31 13.94 -2.58
N TRP A 41 -2.08 13.64 -3.61
CA TRP A 41 -3.49 14.03 -3.68
C TRP A 41 -4.32 13.39 -2.56
N THR A 42 -4.05 12.14 -2.22
CA THR A 42 -4.75 11.45 -1.12
C THR A 42 -4.60 12.21 0.20
N THR A 43 -3.45 12.84 0.44
CA THR A 43 -3.16 13.60 1.67
C THR A 43 -3.26 15.11 1.49
N SER A 44 -3.89 15.59 0.41
CA SER A 44 -4.08 17.03 0.17
C SER A 44 -5.21 17.66 0.99
N GLY A 45 -6.13 16.84 1.49
CA GLY A 45 -7.38 17.28 2.13
C GLY A 45 -8.59 17.25 1.20
N GLU A 46 -8.39 16.99 -0.10
CA GLU A 46 -9.48 16.85 -1.07
C GLU A 46 -10.21 15.51 -0.96
N ILE A 47 -9.51 14.48 -0.47
CA ILE A 47 -10.05 13.13 -0.31
C ILE A 47 -10.62 12.95 1.11
N LYS A 48 -11.77 12.33 1.22
CA LYS A 48 -12.34 11.97 2.53
C LYS A 48 -11.40 11.03 3.27
N LEU A 49 -11.19 11.25 4.58
CA LEU A 49 -10.28 10.43 5.40
C LEU A 49 -10.57 8.93 5.28
N GLN A 50 -11.83 8.55 5.27
CA GLN A 50 -12.28 7.17 5.15
C GLN A 50 -11.94 6.52 3.79
N ASP A 51 -11.58 7.31 2.78
CA ASP A 51 -11.27 6.85 1.44
C ASP A 51 -9.76 6.77 1.15
N PHE A 52 -8.91 7.25 2.07
CA PHE A 52 -7.44 7.26 1.93
C PHE A 52 -6.88 5.91 1.50
N PHE A 53 -7.29 4.86 2.19
CA PHE A 53 -6.73 3.54 1.95
C PHE A 53 -7.06 2.95 0.58
N TYR A 54 -8.08 3.44 -0.13
CA TYR A 54 -8.38 2.96 -1.48
C TYR A 54 -7.31 3.40 -2.47
N ALA A 55 -6.95 4.68 -2.49
CA ALA A 55 -5.91 5.20 -3.38
C ALA A 55 -4.54 4.63 -3.00
N MET A 56 -4.16 4.70 -1.72
CA MET A 56 -2.89 4.18 -1.23
C MET A 56 -2.75 2.68 -1.49
N GLY A 57 -3.81 1.90 -1.21
CA GLY A 57 -3.81 0.47 -1.48
C GLY A 57 -3.79 0.12 -2.96
N SER A 58 -4.37 0.94 -3.81
CA SER A 58 -4.30 0.77 -5.26
C SER A 58 -2.87 0.97 -5.77
N VAL A 59 -2.19 2.04 -5.34
CA VAL A 59 -0.76 2.25 -5.65
C VAL A 59 0.07 1.07 -5.15
N GLY A 60 -0.08 0.67 -3.88
CA GLY A 60 0.69 -0.41 -3.26
C GLY A 60 0.52 -1.77 -3.94
N ARG A 61 -0.66 -2.04 -4.52
CA ARG A 61 -0.94 -3.29 -5.23
C ARG A 61 -0.63 -3.26 -6.73
N SER A 62 -0.39 -2.09 -7.30
CA SER A 62 -0.26 -1.91 -8.75
C SER A 62 0.97 -2.61 -9.35
N SER A 63 2.07 -2.66 -8.63
CA SER A 63 3.34 -3.24 -9.08
C SER A 63 4.34 -3.36 -7.93
N LYS A 64 5.49 -4.02 -8.18
CA LYS A 64 6.61 -4.01 -7.22
C LYS A 64 7.06 -2.58 -6.90
N ARG A 65 7.18 -1.75 -7.92
CA ARG A 65 7.54 -0.33 -7.77
C ARG A 65 6.46 0.46 -7.03
N GLY A 66 5.19 0.17 -7.29
CA GLY A 66 4.07 0.79 -6.57
C GLY A 66 4.10 0.52 -5.06
N LYS A 67 4.51 -0.70 -4.64
CA LYS A 67 4.71 -1.03 -3.22
C LYS A 67 5.79 -0.16 -2.58
N GLU A 68 6.93 -0.01 -3.25
CA GLU A 68 8.04 0.83 -2.75
C GLU A 68 7.60 2.30 -2.66
N ILE A 69 6.87 2.80 -3.66
CA ILE A 69 6.33 4.18 -3.64
C ILE A 69 5.38 4.36 -2.45
N ALA A 70 4.44 3.43 -2.25
CA ALA A 70 3.48 3.53 -1.16
C ALA A 70 4.15 3.47 0.22
N TRP A 71 5.11 2.57 0.41
CA TRP A 71 5.86 2.44 1.65
C TRP A 71 6.74 3.67 1.92
N GLN A 72 7.51 4.12 0.94
CA GLN A 72 8.33 5.31 1.08
C GLN A 72 7.48 6.55 1.38
N TYR A 73 6.35 6.70 0.70
CA TYR A 73 5.44 7.81 0.95
C TYR A 73 4.89 7.82 2.38
N LEU A 74 4.53 6.64 2.92
CA LEU A 74 4.09 6.53 4.31
C LEU A 74 5.20 6.94 5.28
N GLN A 75 6.44 6.51 5.05
CA GLN A 75 7.58 6.89 5.89
C GLN A 75 7.82 8.40 5.87
N ASP A 76 7.89 9.00 4.68
CA ASP A 76 8.19 10.43 4.50
C ASP A 76 7.08 11.35 5.04
N ASN A 77 5.84 10.86 5.09
CA ASN A 77 4.66 11.63 5.48
C ASN A 77 3.97 11.08 6.75
N PHE A 78 4.67 10.28 7.54
CA PHE A 78 4.08 9.55 8.67
C PHE A 78 3.35 10.47 9.65
N ASP A 79 4.00 11.52 10.12
CA ASP A 79 3.43 12.44 11.11
C ASP A 79 2.24 13.23 10.53
N LYS A 80 2.32 13.62 9.26
CA LYS A 80 1.21 14.26 8.54
C LYS A 80 -0.01 13.34 8.50
N ILE A 81 0.18 12.11 8.05
CA ILE A 81 -0.90 11.11 7.92
C ILE A 81 -1.48 10.78 9.30
N LYS A 82 -0.63 10.55 10.30
CA LYS A 82 -1.03 10.32 11.69
C LYS A 82 -1.86 11.49 12.24
N GLY A 83 -1.42 12.72 11.99
CA GLY A 83 -2.14 13.94 12.37
C GLY A 83 -3.51 14.05 11.70
N MET A 84 -3.58 13.82 10.39
CA MET A 84 -4.84 13.83 9.65
C MET A 84 -5.85 12.78 10.14
N LEU A 85 -5.36 11.62 10.56
CA LEU A 85 -6.20 10.51 11.04
C LEU A 85 -6.43 10.52 12.56
N ALA A 86 -5.89 11.50 13.30
CA ALA A 86 -5.98 11.56 14.76
C ALA A 86 -7.42 11.62 15.30
N SER A 87 -8.32 12.26 14.56
CA SER A 87 -9.75 12.35 14.90
C SER A 87 -10.60 11.22 14.30
N ALA A 88 -9.98 10.35 13.50
CA ALA A 88 -10.65 9.23 12.86
C ALA A 88 -10.57 7.95 13.71
N SER A 89 -11.29 6.91 13.26
CA SER A 89 -11.18 5.59 13.90
C SER A 89 -9.73 5.06 13.81
N PRO A 90 -9.16 4.49 14.89
CA PRO A 90 -7.84 3.85 14.87
C PRO A 90 -7.69 2.78 13.78
N SER A 91 -8.79 2.17 13.37
CA SER A 91 -8.81 1.19 12.27
C SER A 91 -8.39 1.79 10.92
N LEU A 92 -8.61 3.09 10.69
CA LEU A 92 -8.18 3.75 9.46
C LEU A 92 -6.65 3.85 9.37
N MET A 93 -5.97 4.20 10.47
CA MET A 93 -4.51 4.19 10.50
C MET A 93 -3.95 2.78 10.28
N SER A 94 -4.56 1.77 10.92
CA SER A 94 -4.18 0.36 10.68
C SER A 94 -4.38 -0.05 9.21
N ALA A 95 -5.46 0.40 8.57
CA ALA A 95 -5.70 0.13 7.15
C ALA A 95 -4.63 0.80 6.26
N VAL A 96 -4.29 2.06 6.51
CA VAL A 96 -3.24 2.78 5.79
C VAL A 96 -1.90 2.04 5.91
N VAL A 97 -1.51 1.63 7.12
CA VAL A 97 -0.28 0.85 7.35
C VAL A 97 -0.29 -0.43 6.51
N VAL A 98 -1.37 -1.21 6.57
CA VAL A 98 -1.46 -2.47 5.81
C VAL A 98 -1.39 -2.23 4.30
N MET A 99 -2.01 -1.16 3.79
CA MET A 99 -2.02 -0.84 2.36
C MET A 99 -0.68 -0.33 1.85
N CYS A 100 0.06 0.42 2.66
CA CYS A 100 1.34 0.99 2.26
C CYS A 100 2.53 0.07 2.56
N ALA A 101 2.51 -0.63 3.71
CA ALA A 101 3.59 -1.52 4.13
C ALA A 101 3.37 -2.99 3.73
N GLY A 102 2.19 -3.36 3.21
CA GLY A 102 1.84 -4.74 2.89
C GLY A 102 2.38 -5.25 1.56
N GLY A 103 2.32 -6.58 1.40
CA GLY A 103 2.59 -7.24 0.12
C GLY A 103 4.06 -7.48 -0.24
N PHE A 104 4.99 -7.15 0.65
CA PHE A 104 6.38 -7.59 0.54
C PHE A 104 6.54 -9.05 1.00
N SER A 105 7.63 -9.69 0.55
CA SER A 105 7.88 -11.12 0.80
C SER A 105 9.37 -11.37 1.11
N THR A 106 10.00 -10.47 1.85
CA THR A 106 11.39 -10.63 2.29
C THR A 106 11.55 -10.35 3.77
N THR A 107 12.52 -11.00 4.40
CA THR A 107 12.84 -10.78 5.82
C THR A 107 13.40 -9.38 6.03
N GLU A 108 14.26 -8.91 5.13
CA GLU A 108 14.89 -7.59 5.18
C GLU A 108 13.85 -6.46 5.20
N LYS A 109 12.81 -6.59 4.38
CA LYS A 109 11.72 -5.60 4.37
C LYS A 109 10.86 -5.68 5.63
N ALA A 110 10.63 -6.88 6.17
CA ALA A 110 9.96 -7.04 7.45
C ALA A 110 10.74 -6.40 8.60
N ASP A 111 12.06 -6.56 8.62
CA ASP A 111 12.94 -5.96 9.63
C ASP A 111 12.99 -4.43 9.50
N GLU A 112 13.01 -3.90 8.28
CA GLU A 112 12.90 -2.46 8.00
C GLU A 112 11.60 -1.87 8.56
N ILE A 113 10.47 -2.55 8.32
CA ILE A 113 9.15 -2.12 8.80
C ILE A 113 9.07 -2.18 10.34
N ASP A 114 9.57 -3.27 10.95
CA ASP A 114 9.61 -3.39 12.41
C ASP A 114 10.48 -2.28 13.04
N ALA A 115 11.64 -1.97 12.45
CA ALA A 115 12.51 -0.89 12.91
C ALA A 115 11.80 0.48 12.81
N PHE A 116 11.14 0.75 11.68
CA PHE A 116 10.40 2.00 11.50
C PHE A 116 9.32 2.18 12.57
N PHE A 117 8.50 1.16 12.83
CA PHE A 117 7.42 1.28 13.83
C PHE A 117 7.89 1.17 15.27
N LYS A 118 9.11 0.73 15.52
CA LYS A 118 9.77 0.87 16.83
C LYS A 118 10.07 2.34 17.14
N ASP A 119 10.52 3.09 16.13
CA ASP A 119 10.82 4.52 16.26
C ASP A 119 9.57 5.40 16.14
N HIS A 120 8.53 4.90 15.45
CA HIS A 120 7.25 5.58 15.20
C HIS A 120 6.08 4.75 15.75
N PRO A 121 5.91 4.61 17.06
CA PRO A 121 4.97 3.66 17.64
C PRO A 121 3.51 4.00 17.35
N LEU A 122 2.75 2.96 17.02
CA LEU A 122 1.30 2.97 16.86
C LEU A 122 0.66 1.91 17.78
N PRO A 123 0.43 2.22 19.07
CA PRO A 123 -0.04 1.23 20.05
C PRO A 123 -1.31 0.50 19.62
N ASN A 124 -2.25 1.22 19.02
CA ASN A 124 -3.53 0.65 18.57
C ASN A 124 -3.40 -0.24 17.31
N SER A 125 -2.24 -0.24 16.65
CA SER A 125 -1.97 -1.01 15.44
C SER A 125 -0.85 -2.04 15.63
N SER A 126 -0.23 -2.14 16.81
CA SER A 126 0.96 -2.98 17.07
C SER A 126 0.76 -4.42 16.62
N ARG A 127 -0.32 -5.05 17.07
CA ARG A 127 -0.64 -6.43 16.69
C ARG A 127 -0.81 -6.62 15.18
N ARG A 128 -1.34 -5.59 14.50
CA ARG A 128 -1.53 -5.65 13.04
C ARG A 128 -0.21 -5.55 12.30
N ILE A 129 0.71 -4.73 12.82
CA ILE A 129 2.08 -4.59 12.29
C ILE A 129 2.86 -5.89 12.49
N GLU A 130 2.81 -6.50 13.68
CA GLU A 130 3.42 -7.81 13.96
C GLU A 130 2.93 -8.88 12.98
N GLN A 131 1.61 -9.01 12.82
CA GLN A 131 1.03 -9.96 11.85
C GLN A 131 1.50 -9.70 10.41
N LEU A 132 1.63 -8.43 10.04
CA LEU A 132 2.08 -8.04 8.71
C LEU A 132 3.52 -8.51 8.45
N THR A 133 4.43 -8.23 9.37
CA THR A 133 5.85 -8.59 9.25
C THR A 133 6.10 -10.10 9.40
N GLU A 134 5.34 -10.79 10.27
CA GLU A 134 5.35 -12.25 10.34
C GLU A 134 4.92 -12.91 9.02
N ASN A 135 3.85 -12.40 8.41
CA ASN A 135 3.39 -12.88 7.10
C ASN A 135 4.44 -12.65 6.01
N MET A 136 5.15 -11.50 6.03
CA MET A 136 6.24 -11.25 5.08
C MET A 136 7.37 -12.27 5.23
N ARG A 137 7.77 -12.58 6.45
CA ARG A 137 8.82 -13.59 6.74
C ARG A 137 8.37 -14.98 6.32
N ALA A 138 7.11 -15.33 6.56
CA ALA A 138 6.55 -16.62 6.14
C ALA A 138 6.51 -16.73 4.61
N ASN A 139 6.05 -15.67 3.92
CA ASN A 139 6.02 -15.62 2.46
C ASN A 139 7.43 -15.65 1.86
N GLY A 140 8.42 -14.99 2.49
CA GLY A 140 9.82 -15.05 2.08
C GLY A 140 10.40 -16.46 2.14
N LYS A 141 10.13 -17.17 3.23
CA LYS A 141 10.53 -18.59 3.38
C LYS A 141 9.87 -19.47 2.32
N PHE A 142 8.58 -19.28 2.10
CA PHE A 142 7.84 -20.03 1.07
C PHE A 142 8.38 -19.75 -0.33
N LEU A 143 8.65 -18.49 -0.65
CA LEU A 143 9.25 -18.12 -1.94
C LEU A 143 10.61 -18.77 -2.14
N ALA A 144 11.48 -18.76 -1.13
CA ALA A 144 12.78 -19.41 -1.18
C ALA A 144 12.65 -20.93 -1.40
N THR A 145 11.68 -21.58 -0.76
CA THR A 145 11.37 -23.00 -0.98
C THR A 145 10.94 -23.29 -2.41
N LEU A 146 10.05 -22.43 -2.98
CA LEU A 146 9.61 -22.58 -4.36
C LEU A 146 10.77 -22.39 -5.36
N GLN A 147 11.60 -21.38 -5.12
CA GLN A 147 12.77 -21.10 -5.98
C GLN A 147 13.82 -22.21 -5.95
N GLY A 148 13.95 -22.91 -4.84
CA GLY A 148 14.83 -24.09 -4.69
C GLY A 148 14.24 -25.41 -5.15
N SER A 149 12.97 -25.43 -5.60
CA SER A 149 12.28 -26.64 -6.05
C SER A 149 12.25 -26.74 -7.58
N ASP A 150 11.93 -27.94 -8.08
CA ASP A 150 11.76 -28.20 -9.52
C ASP A 150 10.67 -27.33 -10.14
N LEU A 151 9.69 -26.86 -9.34
CA LEU A 151 8.64 -25.94 -9.79
C LEU A 151 9.18 -24.60 -10.37
N SER A 152 10.41 -24.24 -10.05
CA SER A 152 11.07 -23.06 -10.62
C SER A 152 11.70 -23.30 -11.98
N THR A 153 11.73 -24.55 -12.46
CA THR A 153 12.40 -24.95 -13.70
C THR A 153 11.42 -25.12 -14.87
N ALA A 154 11.84 -24.69 -16.06
CA ALA A 154 11.05 -24.94 -17.27
C ALA A 154 10.87 -26.43 -17.55
N ALA A 155 11.86 -27.26 -17.21
CA ALA A 155 11.82 -28.71 -17.42
C ALA A 155 10.65 -29.37 -16.68
N PHE A 156 10.35 -28.95 -15.45
CA PHE A 156 9.19 -29.46 -14.72
C PHE A 156 7.88 -29.22 -15.49
N TRP A 157 7.66 -28.01 -15.97
CA TRP A 157 6.41 -27.66 -16.65
C TRP A 157 6.26 -28.23 -18.06
N THR A 158 7.37 -28.59 -18.70
CA THR A 158 7.36 -29.27 -20.01
C THR A 158 7.22 -30.79 -19.91
N SER A 159 7.33 -31.35 -18.69
CA SER A 159 7.16 -32.80 -18.43
C SER A 159 5.73 -33.20 -18.04
N LEU A 160 4.84 -32.24 -17.85
CA LEU A 160 3.42 -32.43 -17.57
C LEU A 160 2.60 -32.55 -18.85
#